data_aaa488a5ad59adcfe65571203933ef5a
#
_entry.id   aaa488a5ad59adcfe65571203933ef5a
#
_cell.length_a   1.000
_cell.length_b   1.000
_cell.length_c   1.000
_cell.angle_alpha   90.00
_cell.angle_beta   90.00
_cell.angle_gamma   90.00
#
_symmetry.space_group_name_H-M   'P 1'
#
loop_
_entity.id
_entity.type
_entity.pdbx_description
1 polymer ?
#
loop_
_entity_poly.entity_id
_entity_poly.type
_entity_poly.pdbx_seq_one_letter_code
_entity_poly.pdbx_strand_id
1 'polypeptide(L)'
;MLFARRNIMATQMQYAREGKITDAMRQVAEAEQLTAENIRERVAKGTVAICANVNHVGLKPAGVGAGLRTKVNANIGTSSTFPDIGPELEKLDAAVRAGADSVMDLSTGNNIDESRRRIIAHSPVMVGTVPLYEATVTAIKRHGAVVEMTADDILQTIERQAKDGADFMTLHCGLTLEAVRNLREEGRVMDIVSRGGSFIAGWMLYNEKENPLYTHFDDILDICEKYDSTISLGDGLRPGCLADATDRAQITELVNLGALVDRAWKRGVQVMVEGPGHMPFDQIAANMKLEKRLCHDAPFYVLGPLVTDVAPGYDHITAAIGGTLAAVSGADFLCYVTPAEHLCLPTLEDVHDGVIASRIAAHAADIVKGVPGAAAWDRKMAEARKKLDWEAQLALAIDPARARSRREARNDAGEGACSMCGDYCAVEIIQKYFDKPSAGRCD
;
A
#
# COMPACT_ATOMS: atom_id res chain seq x y z
N MET A 1 35.72 -27.56 2.63
CA MET A 1 34.96 -27.66 1.37
C MET A 1 34.37 -26.29 1.09
N LEU A 2 34.97 -25.55 0.12
CA LEU A 2 34.37 -24.29 -0.36
C LEU A 2 33.14 -24.65 -1.19
N PHE A 3 31.94 -24.41 -0.64
CA PHE A 3 30.76 -24.40 -1.45
C PHE A 3 30.89 -23.28 -2.49
N ALA A 4 30.87 -23.67 -3.77
CA ALA A 4 30.79 -22.72 -4.87
C ALA A 4 29.58 -21.83 -4.62
N ARG A 5 29.79 -20.54 -4.32
CA ARG A 5 28.74 -19.52 -4.32
C ARG A 5 28.17 -19.53 -5.75
N ARG A 6 26.98 -20.08 -5.93
CA ARG A 6 26.18 -19.81 -7.13
C ARG A 6 26.13 -18.29 -7.29
N ASN A 7 26.20 -17.79 -8.50
CA ASN A 7 25.96 -16.37 -8.82
C ASN A 7 24.51 -16.00 -8.44
N ILE A 8 24.27 -15.79 -7.16
CA ILE A 8 23.03 -15.17 -6.67
C ILE A 8 23.23 -13.68 -6.89
N MET A 9 22.35 -13.02 -7.62
CA MET A 9 22.36 -11.57 -7.73
C MET A 9 22.13 -11.00 -6.33
N ALA A 10 22.91 -9.99 -5.95
CA ALA A 10 22.72 -9.32 -4.67
C ALA A 10 21.38 -8.55 -4.66
N THR A 11 20.75 -8.45 -3.49
CA THR A 11 19.52 -7.66 -3.33
C THR A 11 19.81 -6.15 -3.44
N GLN A 12 18.77 -5.34 -3.66
CA GLN A 12 18.88 -3.87 -3.64
C GLN A 12 19.58 -3.39 -2.35
N MET A 13 19.21 -3.97 -1.20
CA MET A 13 19.80 -3.60 0.09
C MET A 13 21.29 -4.00 0.17
N GLN A 14 21.66 -5.17 -0.34
CA GLN A 14 23.07 -5.60 -0.36
C GLN A 14 23.90 -4.70 -1.27
N TYR A 15 23.42 -4.39 -2.48
CA TYR A 15 24.10 -3.41 -3.37
C TYR A 15 24.24 -2.04 -2.70
N ALA A 16 23.19 -1.56 -2.05
CA ALA A 16 23.23 -0.27 -1.36
C ALA A 16 24.28 -0.24 -0.24
N ARG A 17 24.41 -1.32 0.53
CA ARG A 17 25.41 -1.46 1.61
C ARG A 17 26.84 -1.57 1.09
N GLU A 18 27.02 -2.11 -0.11
CA GLU A 18 28.30 -2.12 -0.80
C GLU A 18 28.65 -0.76 -1.45
N GLY A 19 27.83 0.26 -1.29
CA GLY A 19 28.01 1.57 -1.90
C GLY A 19 27.65 1.65 -3.39
N LYS A 20 26.96 0.63 -3.91
CA LYS A 20 26.57 0.55 -5.32
C LYS A 20 25.18 1.14 -5.54
N ILE A 21 25.02 1.96 -6.58
CA ILE A 21 23.74 2.52 -7.01
C ILE A 21 23.25 1.70 -8.20
N THR A 22 22.11 1.05 -8.04
CA THR A 22 21.45 0.27 -9.10
C THR A 22 20.63 1.15 -10.03
N ASP A 23 20.19 0.60 -11.16
CA ASP A 23 19.28 1.31 -12.07
C ASP A 23 17.92 1.56 -11.44
N ALA A 24 17.42 0.64 -10.61
CA ALA A 24 16.18 0.85 -9.83
C ALA A 24 16.33 2.06 -8.87
N MET A 25 17.43 2.18 -8.16
CA MET A 25 17.69 3.35 -7.29
C MET A 25 17.74 4.66 -8.08
N ARG A 26 18.30 4.68 -9.30
CA ARG A 26 18.31 5.88 -10.16
C ARG A 26 16.92 6.26 -10.61
N GLN A 27 16.11 5.30 -11.05
CA GLN A 27 14.72 5.53 -11.47
C GLN A 27 13.86 6.06 -10.32
N VAL A 28 13.99 5.47 -9.13
CA VAL A 28 13.30 5.97 -7.93
C VAL A 28 13.76 7.38 -7.59
N ALA A 29 15.05 7.69 -7.64
CA ALA A 29 15.59 9.02 -7.37
C ALA A 29 15.02 10.08 -8.32
N GLU A 30 14.94 9.77 -9.61
CA GLU A 30 14.35 10.64 -10.62
C GLU A 30 12.86 10.90 -10.34
N ALA A 31 12.09 9.83 -10.09
CA ALA A 31 10.65 9.92 -9.79
C ALA A 31 10.34 10.73 -8.52
N GLU A 32 11.21 10.63 -7.52
CA GLU A 32 11.06 11.30 -6.21
C GLU A 32 11.76 12.68 -6.15
N GLN A 33 12.42 13.11 -7.22
CA GLN A 33 13.19 14.37 -7.29
C GLN A 33 14.29 14.43 -6.21
N LEU A 34 14.94 13.30 -5.97
CA LEU A 34 16.04 13.14 -5.02
C LEU A 34 17.33 12.70 -5.74
N THR A 35 18.47 12.69 -5.02
CA THR A 35 19.70 12.12 -5.57
C THR A 35 19.72 10.60 -5.42
N ALA A 36 20.34 9.90 -6.38
CA ALA A 36 20.49 8.45 -6.31
C ALA A 36 21.27 8.00 -5.06
N GLU A 37 22.20 8.81 -4.60
CA GLU A 37 22.94 8.57 -3.35
C GLU A 37 22.03 8.62 -2.12
N ASN A 38 21.10 9.58 -2.08
CA ASN A 38 20.13 9.68 -1.01
C ASN A 38 19.22 8.41 -0.94
N ILE A 39 18.78 7.92 -2.11
CA ILE A 39 18.02 6.67 -2.18
C ILE A 39 18.88 5.48 -1.72
N ARG A 40 20.13 5.37 -2.22
CA ARG A 40 21.05 4.32 -1.81
C ARG A 40 21.25 4.27 -0.30
N GLU A 41 21.50 5.41 0.33
CA GLU A 41 21.69 5.48 1.79
C GLU A 41 20.48 5.00 2.57
N ARG A 42 19.27 5.38 2.14
CA ARG A 42 18.01 4.97 2.78
C ARG A 42 17.72 3.48 2.59
N VAL A 43 17.98 2.94 1.40
CA VAL A 43 17.88 1.49 1.13
C VAL A 43 18.91 0.71 1.96
N ALA A 44 20.15 1.20 2.08
CA ALA A 44 21.17 0.57 2.90
C ALA A 44 20.79 0.49 4.38
N LYS A 45 20.09 1.52 4.89
CA LYS A 45 19.57 1.59 6.27
C LYS A 45 18.28 0.77 6.46
N GLY A 46 17.56 0.43 5.40
CA GLY A 46 16.28 -0.24 5.43
C GLY A 46 15.07 0.68 5.56
N THR A 47 15.26 2.00 5.68
CA THR A 47 14.17 2.99 5.80
C THR A 47 13.44 3.29 4.49
N VAL A 48 13.94 2.76 3.38
CA VAL A 48 13.29 2.71 2.07
C VAL A 48 13.45 1.30 1.51
N ALA A 49 12.37 0.74 0.99
CA ALA A 49 12.36 -0.49 0.21
C ALA A 49 12.05 -0.17 -1.26
N ILE A 50 12.76 -0.81 -2.18
CA ILE A 50 12.46 -0.80 -3.61
C ILE A 50 11.97 -2.20 -3.96
N CYS A 51 10.65 -2.35 -4.08
CA CYS A 51 10.03 -3.63 -4.39
C CYS A 51 10.17 -3.92 -5.89
N ALA A 52 11.22 -4.65 -6.25
CA ALA A 52 11.56 -4.91 -7.65
C ALA A 52 12.19 -6.31 -7.79
N ASN A 53 11.33 -7.30 -7.96
CA ASN A 53 11.75 -8.69 -8.18
C ASN A 53 12.56 -8.81 -9.48
N VAL A 54 13.63 -9.57 -9.44
CA VAL A 54 14.53 -9.77 -10.59
C VAL A 54 13.86 -10.39 -11.82
N ASN A 55 12.70 -11.03 -11.64
CA ASN A 55 11.93 -11.71 -12.69
C ASN A 55 10.74 -10.87 -13.21
N HIS A 56 10.43 -9.72 -12.60
CA HIS A 56 9.35 -8.86 -13.07
C HIS A 56 9.82 -7.99 -14.23
N VAL A 57 9.55 -8.42 -15.45
CA VAL A 57 9.93 -7.70 -16.68
C VAL A 57 8.95 -6.57 -16.96
N GLY A 58 9.48 -5.38 -17.25
CA GLY A 58 8.63 -4.20 -17.56
C GLY A 58 8.21 -3.36 -16.37
N LEU A 59 8.59 -3.75 -15.16
CA LEU A 59 8.36 -2.98 -13.94
C LEU A 59 8.99 -1.58 -14.03
N LYS A 60 8.25 -0.57 -13.62
CA LYS A 60 8.75 0.76 -13.27
C LYS A 60 8.97 0.80 -11.74
N PRO A 61 10.21 0.68 -11.28
CA PRO A 61 10.49 0.59 -9.85
C PRO A 61 9.97 1.81 -9.08
N ALA A 62 9.37 1.57 -7.93
CA ALA A 62 8.98 2.61 -6.97
C ALA A 62 9.62 2.32 -5.62
N GLY A 63 9.95 3.37 -4.89
CA GLY A 63 10.43 3.27 -3.51
C GLY A 63 9.29 3.51 -2.53
N VAL A 64 9.27 2.76 -1.44
CA VAL A 64 8.36 2.94 -0.30
C VAL A 64 9.19 3.28 0.92
N GLY A 65 8.87 4.36 1.64
CA GLY A 65 9.56 4.67 2.88
C GLY A 65 9.84 6.15 3.12
N ALA A 66 10.64 6.40 4.14
CA ALA A 66 10.86 7.71 4.71
C ALA A 66 11.36 8.76 3.70
N GLY A 67 10.67 9.89 3.64
CA GLY A 67 11.02 11.06 2.82
C GLY A 67 10.74 10.89 1.33
N LEU A 68 10.02 9.87 0.94
CA LEU A 68 9.45 9.70 -0.39
C LEU A 68 7.98 10.10 -0.39
N ARG A 69 7.42 10.24 -1.58
CA ARG A 69 5.98 10.39 -1.76
C ARG A 69 5.25 9.18 -1.16
N THR A 70 4.16 9.42 -0.46
CA THR A 70 3.29 8.35 0.05
C THR A 70 2.70 7.56 -1.11
N LYS A 71 2.88 6.23 -1.09
CA LYS A 71 2.44 5.33 -2.15
C LYS A 71 1.01 4.83 -1.90
N VAL A 72 0.36 4.40 -2.96
CA VAL A 72 -1.00 3.84 -2.93
C VAL A 72 -1.00 2.47 -3.59
N ASN A 73 -1.53 1.47 -2.88
CA ASN A 73 -1.78 0.12 -3.38
C ASN A 73 -3.26 -0.10 -3.66
N ALA A 74 -3.57 -0.80 -4.74
CA ALA A 74 -4.90 -1.30 -5.03
C ALA A 74 -4.95 -2.83 -4.96
N ASN A 75 -5.98 -3.39 -4.32
CA ASN A 75 -6.19 -4.83 -4.24
C ASN A 75 -7.09 -5.29 -5.39
N ILE A 76 -6.67 -6.33 -6.09
CA ILE A 76 -7.44 -7.02 -7.12
C ILE A 76 -7.38 -8.53 -6.86
N GLY A 77 -8.13 -9.31 -7.58
CA GLY A 77 -8.01 -10.76 -7.52
C GLY A 77 -9.31 -11.50 -7.75
N THR A 78 -9.18 -12.67 -8.37
CA THR A 78 -10.29 -13.58 -8.63
C THR A 78 -10.80 -14.24 -7.36
N SER A 79 -12.08 -14.63 -7.35
CA SER A 79 -12.67 -15.44 -6.28
C SER A 79 -13.33 -16.69 -6.85
N SER A 80 -13.80 -17.59 -5.98
CA SER A 80 -14.51 -18.79 -6.42
C SER A 80 -15.82 -18.47 -7.17
N THR A 81 -16.45 -17.34 -6.87
CA THR A 81 -17.67 -16.85 -7.52
C THR A 81 -17.39 -15.99 -8.75
N PHE A 82 -16.21 -15.41 -8.85
CA PHE A 82 -15.74 -14.57 -9.97
C PHE A 82 -14.35 -15.06 -10.42
N PRO A 83 -14.29 -16.21 -11.13
CA PRO A 83 -13.01 -16.87 -11.44
C PRO A 83 -12.30 -16.31 -12.68
N ASP A 84 -12.93 -15.44 -13.48
CA ASP A 84 -12.35 -14.90 -14.71
C ASP A 84 -11.31 -13.83 -14.39
N ILE A 85 -10.14 -13.97 -14.98
CA ILE A 85 -9.03 -13.01 -14.85
C ILE A 85 -9.19 -11.75 -15.71
N GLY A 86 -9.99 -11.80 -16.77
CA GLY A 86 -10.20 -10.65 -17.68
C GLY A 86 -10.61 -9.38 -16.93
N PRO A 87 -11.70 -9.41 -16.15
CA PRO A 87 -12.11 -8.27 -15.34
C PRO A 87 -11.04 -7.77 -14.34
N GLU A 88 -10.22 -8.67 -13.80
CA GLU A 88 -9.16 -8.28 -12.87
C GLU A 88 -8.00 -7.54 -13.57
N LEU A 89 -7.69 -7.88 -14.83
CA LEU A 89 -6.74 -7.11 -15.64
C LEU A 89 -7.30 -5.72 -16.00
N GLU A 90 -8.61 -5.61 -16.25
CA GLU A 90 -9.25 -4.32 -16.45
C GLU A 90 -9.21 -3.44 -15.17
N LYS A 91 -9.39 -4.06 -13.99
CA LYS A 91 -9.23 -3.39 -12.69
C LYS A 91 -7.78 -2.94 -12.46
N LEU A 92 -6.79 -3.76 -12.83
CA LEU A 92 -5.38 -3.37 -12.81
C LEU A 92 -5.16 -2.12 -13.65
N ASP A 93 -5.63 -2.11 -14.90
CA ASP A 93 -5.53 -0.95 -15.78
C ASP A 93 -6.23 0.28 -15.21
N ALA A 94 -7.40 0.11 -14.61
CA ALA A 94 -8.13 1.19 -13.95
C ALA A 94 -7.36 1.76 -12.76
N ALA A 95 -6.80 0.90 -11.92
CA ALA A 95 -5.97 1.29 -10.77
C ALA A 95 -4.71 2.07 -11.22
N VAL A 96 -4.00 1.57 -12.23
CA VAL A 96 -2.80 2.22 -12.79
C VAL A 96 -3.16 3.57 -13.42
N ARG A 97 -4.24 3.64 -14.21
CA ARG A 97 -4.72 4.92 -14.77
C ARG A 97 -5.15 5.92 -13.70
N ALA A 98 -5.75 5.46 -12.62
CA ALA A 98 -6.07 6.28 -11.46
C ALA A 98 -4.83 6.70 -10.65
N GLY A 99 -3.66 6.08 -10.92
CA GLY A 99 -2.37 6.43 -10.34
C GLY A 99 -1.99 5.63 -9.10
N ALA A 100 -2.42 4.37 -8.99
CA ALA A 100 -1.88 3.43 -8.04
C ALA A 100 -0.39 3.16 -8.32
N ASP A 101 0.40 3.05 -7.28
CA ASP A 101 1.84 2.74 -7.34
C ASP A 101 2.11 1.24 -7.30
N SER A 102 1.10 0.47 -6.92
CA SER A 102 1.17 -0.97 -6.72
C SER A 102 -0.21 -1.59 -6.87
N VAL A 103 -0.23 -2.86 -7.21
CA VAL A 103 -1.41 -3.72 -7.07
C VAL A 103 -1.06 -4.95 -6.24
N MET A 104 -2.03 -5.45 -5.45
CA MET A 104 -1.91 -6.76 -4.81
C MET A 104 -2.88 -7.75 -5.45
N ASP A 105 -2.36 -8.90 -5.84
CA ASP A 105 -3.15 -10.05 -6.25
C ASP A 105 -3.61 -10.85 -5.03
N LEU A 106 -4.89 -10.74 -4.71
CA LEU A 106 -5.56 -11.46 -3.63
C LEU A 106 -6.39 -12.65 -4.14
N SER A 107 -6.08 -13.18 -5.31
CA SER A 107 -6.81 -14.25 -5.96
C SER A 107 -6.93 -15.49 -5.09
N THR A 108 -8.16 -16.01 -5.00
CA THR A 108 -8.52 -17.28 -4.35
C THR A 108 -9.35 -18.19 -5.26
N GLY A 109 -9.49 -17.85 -6.53
CA GLY A 109 -10.20 -18.62 -7.56
C GLY A 109 -9.47 -19.90 -7.97
N ASN A 110 -9.96 -20.56 -9.01
CA ASN A 110 -9.47 -21.90 -9.39
C ASN A 110 -8.07 -21.92 -10.02
N ASN A 111 -7.66 -20.84 -10.69
CA ASN A 111 -6.43 -20.75 -11.47
C ASN A 111 -5.48 -19.68 -10.92
N ILE A 112 -5.17 -19.72 -9.62
CA ILE A 112 -4.37 -18.70 -8.91
C ILE A 112 -3.01 -18.51 -9.59
N ASP A 113 -2.30 -19.58 -9.95
CA ASP A 113 -1.00 -19.51 -10.63
C ASP A 113 -1.04 -18.77 -11.96
N GLU A 114 -2.06 -19.02 -12.77
CA GLU A 114 -2.23 -18.36 -14.06
C GLU A 114 -2.61 -16.88 -13.87
N SER A 115 -3.54 -16.63 -12.95
CA SER A 115 -3.98 -15.27 -12.62
C SER A 115 -2.79 -14.41 -12.21
N ARG A 116 -1.99 -14.87 -11.25
CA ARG A 116 -0.78 -14.19 -10.78
C ARG A 116 0.21 -13.89 -11.90
N ARG A 117 0.56 -14.90 -12.72
CA ARG A 117 1.51 -14.70 -13.83
C ARG A 117 1.00 -13.71 -14.85
N ARG A 118 -0.30 -13.70 -15.14
CA ARG A 118 -0.90 -12.73 -16.06
C ARG A 118 -0.92 -11.32 -15.46
N ILE A 119 -1.22 -11.18 -14.18
CA ILE A 119 -1.17 -9.90 -13.48
C ILE A 119 0.25 -9.34 -13.48
N ILE A 120 1.26 -10.14 -13.09
CA ILE A 120 2.67 -9.71 -13.09
C ILE A 120 3.13 -9.31 -14.49
N ALA A 121 2.86 -10.14 -15.50
CA ALA A 121 3.26 -9.86 -16.87
C ALA A 121 2.57 -8.62 -17.48
N HIS A 122 1.40 -8.24 -16.98
CA HIS A 122 0.63 -7.09 -17.47
C HIS A 122 0.94 -5.80 -16.70
N SER A 123 1.40 -5.92 -15.45
CA SER A 123 1.57 -4.78 -14.56
C SER A 123 2.83 -3.96 -14.85
N PRO A 124 2.74 -2.63 -15.04
CA PRO A 124 3.89 -1.76 -15.06
C PRO A 124 4.30 -1.25 -13.67
N VAL A 125 3.55 -1.61 -12.61
CA VAL A 125 3.75 -1.20 -11.22
C VAL A 125 4.03 -2.42 -10.35
N MET A 126 4.52 -2.20 -9.12
CA MET A 126 4.82 -3.27 -8.17
C MET A 126 3.62 -4.21 -7.97
N VAL A 127 3.88 -5.51 -7.97
CA VAL A 127 2.85 -6.54 -7.70
C VAL A 127 3.14 -7.23 -6.38
N GLY A 128 2.20 -7.06 -5.44
CA GLY A 128 2.19 -7.80 -4.18
C GLY A 128 1.33 -9.05 -4.24
N THR A 129 1.65 -10.04 -3.41
CA THR A 129 0.86 -11.27 -3.27
C THR A 129 0.74 -11.71 -1.81
N VAL A 130 -0.19 -12.63 -1.54
CA VAL A 130 -0.33 -13.30 -0.23
C VAL A 130 -0.18 -14.80 -0.43
N PRO A 131 1.04 -15.37 -0.37
CA PRO A 131 1.31 -16.77 -0.66
C PRO A 131 0.46 -17.75 0.15
N LEU A 132 0.10 -17.36 1.36
CA LEU A 132 -0.71 -18.18 2.26
C LEU A 132 -2.10 -18.49 1.67
N TYR A 133 -2.68 -17.62 0.83
CA TYR A 133 -3.98 -17.88 0.19
C TYR A 133 -3.88 -19.06 -0.77
N GLU A 134 -2.87 -19.08 -1.62
CA GLU A 134 -2.63 -20.20 -2.54
C GLU A 134 -2.23 -21.47 -1.80
N ALA A 135 -1.36 -21.39 -0.78
CA ALA A 135 -0.97 -22.51 0.05
C ALA A 135 -2.19 -23.16 0.70
N THR A 136 -3.11 -22.34 1.24
CA THR A 136 -4.38 -22.81 1.83
C THR A 136 -5.28 -23.51 0.82
N VAL A 137 -5.51 -22.90 -0.36
CA VAL A 137 -6.33 -23.50 -1.41
C VAL A 137 -5.72 -24.81 -1.91
N THR A 138 -4.40 -24.87 -2.01
CA THR A 138 -3.66 -26.07 -2.42
C THR A 138 -3.75 -27.16 -1.35
N ALA A 139 -3.60 -26.80 -0.07
CA ALA A 139 -3.71 -27.75 1.04
C ALA A 139 -5.12 -28.36 1.12
N ILE A 140 -6.17 -27.57 0.96
CA ILE A 140 -7.55 -28.09 0.89
C ILE A 140 -7.69 -29.11 -0.24
N LYS A 141 -7.14 -28.84 -1.43
CA LYS A 141 -7.20 -29.74 -2.58
C LYS A 141 -6.40 -31.03 -2.37
N ARG A 142 -5.24 -30.96 -1.70
CA ARG A 142 -4.33 -32.10 -1.51
C ARG A 142 -4.65 -32.93 -0.27
N HIS A 143 -5.00 -32.25 0.82
CA HIS A 143 -5.10 -32.86 2.15
C HIS A 143 -6.52 -32.85 2.72
N GLY A 144 -7.44 -32.09 2.11
CA GLY A 144 -8.85 -32.02 2.51
C GLY A 144 -9.18 -30.90 3.50
N ALA A 145 -8.18 -30.32 4.18
CA ALA A 145 -8.41 -29.27 5.16
C ALA A 145 -7.23 -28.28 5.26
N VAL A 146 -7.52 -27.05 5.64
CA VAL A 146 -6.49 -25.98 5.88
C VAL A 146 -5.52 -26.38 6.99
N VAL A 147 -6.02 -27.04 8.02
CA VAL A 147 -5.24 -27.43 9.21
C VAL A 147 -4.19 -28.51 8.93
N GLU A 148 -4.33 -29.22 7.81
CA GLU A 148 -3.36 -30.23 7.33
C GLU A 148 -2.24 -29.62 6.46
N MET A 149 -2.24 -28.30 6.25
CA MET A 149 -1.18 -27.61 5.52
C MET A 149 0.15 -27.78 6.23
N THR A 150 1.20 -28.11 5.48
CA THR A 150 2.55 -28.27 6.02
C THR A 150 3.40 -26.98 5.84
N ALA A 151 4.48 -26.86 6.60
CA ALA A 151 5.46 -25.81 6.39
C ALA A 151 6.05 -25.85 4.96
N ASP A 152 6.28 -27.04 4.42
CA ASP A 152 6.78 -27.24 3.06
C ASP A 152 5.79 -26.73 2.00
N ASP A 153 4.48 -26.94 2.17
CA ASP A 153 3.46 -26.38 1.27
C ASP A 153 3.54 -24.86 1.19
N ILE A 154 3.76 -24.23 2.35
CA ILE A 154 3.89 -22.78 2.46
C ILE A 154 5.18 -22.30 1.78
N LEU A 155 6.34 -22.88 2.14
CA LEU A 155 7.63 -22.48 1.60
C LEU A 155 7.73 -22.69 0.09
N GLN A 156 7.23 -23.81 -0.43
CA GLN A 156 7.17 -24.06 -1.88
C GLN A 156 6.28 -23.04 -2.60
N THR A 157 5.20 -22.59 -1.97
CA THR A 157 4.33 -21.57 -2.53
C THR A 157 5.01 -20.19 -2.54
N ILE A 158 5.70 -19.83 -1.46
CA ILE A 158 6.50 -18.59 -1.40
C ILE A 158 7.57 -18.58 -2.50
N GLU A 159 8.33 -19.68 -2.65
CA GLU A 159 9.37 -19.76 -3.68
C GLU A 159 8.77 -19.69 -5.09
N ARG A 160 7.65 -20.36 -5.35
CA ARG A 160 6.97 -20.29 -6.64
C ARG A 160 6.53 -18.88 -6.99
N GLN A 161 5.91 -18.15 -6.05
CA GLN A 161 5.46 -16.77 -6.27
C GLN A 161 6.62 -15.79 -6.44
N ALA A 162 7.68 -15.93 -5.64
CA ALA A 162 8.90 -15.16 -5.81
C ALA A 162 9.54 -15.41 -7.19
N LYS A 163 9.58 -16.67 -7.63
CA LYS A 163 10.10 -17.05 -8.96
C LYS A 163 9.25 -16.51 -10.10
N ASP A 164 7.94 -16.42 -9.94
CA ASP A 164 7.02 -15.86 -10.94
C ASP A 164 7.16 -14.34 -11.06
N GLY A 165 7.82 -13.66 -10.11
CA GLY A 165 8.13 -12.24 -10.16
C GLY A 165 7.32 -11.37 -9.19
N ALA A 166 6.75 -11.93 -8.11
CA ALA A 166 6.11 -11.13 -7.07
C ALA A 166 7.14 -10.17 -6.43
N ASP A 167 6.89 -8.88 -6.52
CA ASP A 167 7.80 -7.83 -6.05
C ASP A 167 7.85 -7.75 -4.53
N PHE A 168 6.70 -7.99 -3.91
CA PHE A 168 6.61 -8.15 -2.46
C PHE A 168 5.58 -9.20 -2.08
N MET A 169 5.74 -9.80 -0.92
CA MET A 169 4.85 -10.85 -0.44
C MET A 169 4.43 -10.56 0.99
N THR A 170 3.11 -10.54 1.24
CA THR A 170 2.55 -10.41 2.59
C THR A 170 2.64 -11.74 3.31
N LEU A 171 3.39 -11.75 4.40
CA LEU A 171 3.67 -12.92 5.22
C LEU A 171 3.39 -12.62 6.69
N HIS A 172 2.39 -13.30 7.27
CA HIS A 172 1.93 -13.08 8.65
C HIS A 172 2.87 -13.76 9.67
N CYS A 173 4.16 -13.39 9.62
CA CYS A 173 5.19 -14.01 10.43
C CYS A 173 5.16 -13.61 11.92
N GLY A 174 4.59 -12.43 12.23
CA GLY A 174 4.57 -11.88 13.59
C GLY A 174 3.51 -12.49 14.51
N LEU A 175 2.54 -13.19 13.94
CA LEU A 175 1.47 -13.85 14.68
C LEU A 175 2.03 -15.08 15.40
N THR A 176 2.01 -15.07 16.74
CA THR A 176 2.55 -16.14 17.60
C THR A 176 1.47 -16.71 18.52
N LEU A 177 1.71 -17.90 19.10
CA LEU A 177 0.82 -18.49 20.11
C LEU A 177 0.60 -17.55 21.30
N GLU A 178 1.59 -16.76 21.68
CA GLU A 178 1.48 -15.75 22.73
C GLU A 178 0.49 -14.65 22.32
N ALA A 179 0.60 -14.12 21.11
CA ALA A 179 -0.31 -13.09 20.60
C ALA A 179 -1.75 -13.59 20.53
N VAL A 180 -1.95 -14.84 20.08
CA VAL A 180 -3.29 -15.49 20.05
C VAL A 180 -3.85 -15.70 21.46
N ARG A 181 -3.01 -16.06 22.43
CA ARG A 181 -3.44 -16.15 23.84
C ARG A 181 -3.87 -14.79 24.38
N ASN A 182 -3.10 -13.75 24.15
CA ASN A 182 -3.45 -12.39 24.56
C ASN A 182 -4.80 -11.96 23.99
N LEU A 183 -5.06 -12.24 22.69
CA LEU A 183 -6.34 -11.98 22.07
C LEU A 183 -7.50 -12.69 22.77
N ARG A 184 -7.34 -13.98 23.10
CA ARG A 184 -8.38 -14.77 23.79
C ARG A 184 -8.63 -14.33 25.23
N GLU A 185 -7.59 -13.89 25.94
CA GLU A 185 -7.71 -13.40 27.33
C GLU A 185 -8.40 -12.04 27.40
N GLU A 186 -8.10 -11.14 26.47
CA GLU A 186 -8.64 -9.80 26.44
C GLU A 186 -10.05 -9.77 25.83
N GLY A 187 -10.25 -10.58 24.80
CA GLY A 187 -11.50 -10.69 24.04
C GLY A 187 -11.69 -9.53 23.07
N ARG A 188 -12.01 -9.82 21.83
CA ARG A 188 -12.32 -8.84 20.79
C ARG A 188 -13.77 -8.95 20.36
N VAL A 189 -14.30 -7.85 19.81
CA VAL A 189 -15.63 -7.84 19.19
C VAL A 189 -15.60 -8.60 17.85
N MET A 190 -14.53 -8.42 17.06
CA MET A 190 -14.39 -8.98 15.72
C MET A 190 -13.34 -10.10 15.61
N ASP A 191 -12.77 -10.54 16.71
CA ASP A 191 -11.70 -11.56 16.74
C ASP A 191 -10.55 -11.28 15.74
N ILE A 192 -10.38 -12.14 14.74
CA ILE A 192 -9.33 -12.03 13.71
C ILE A 192 -9.97 -11.81 12.34
N VAL A 193 -9.85 -10.61 11.80
CA VAL A 193 -10.43 -10.22 10.50
C VAL A 193 -9.45 -10.36 9.32
N SER A 194 -8.15 -10.45 9.60
CA SER A 194 -7.15 -10.77 8.59
C SER A 194 -7.38 -12.19 8.07
N ARG A 195 -7.63 -12.35 6.77
CA ARG A 195 -7.81 -13.68 6.17
C ARG A 195 -6.56 -14.56 6.38
N GLY A 196 -5.36 -14.01 6.16
CA GLY A 196 -4.12 -14.74 6.41
C GLY A 196 -3.90 -15.00 7.88
N GLY A 197 -4.20 -14.02 8.74
CA GLY A 197 -4.15 -14.18 10.19
C GLY A 197 -5.08 -15.28 10.69
N SER A 198 -6.32 -15.34 10.19
CA SER A 198 -7.28 -16.38 10.59
C SER A 198 -6.87 -17.79 10.15
N PHE A 199 -6.28 -17.94 8.94
CA PHE A 199 -5.78 -19.23 8.48
C PHE A 199 -4.65 -19.76 9.35
N ILE A 200 -3.68 -18.91 9.66
CA ILE A 200 -2.55 -19.28 10.51
C ILE A 200 -2.99 -19.51 11.97
N ALA A 201 -3.80 -18.63 12.54
CA ALA A 201 -4.32 -18.83 13.91
C ALA A 201 -5.12 -20.13 14.04
N GLY A 202 -5.99 -20.44 13.07
CA GLY A 202 -6.73 -21.69 13.03
C GLY A 202 -5.82 -22.91 12.95
N TRP A 203 -4.80 -22.85 12.09
CA TRP A 203 -3.79 -23.90 11.97
C TRP A 203 -3.02 -24.11 13.28
N MET A 204 -2.56 -23.01 13.92
CA MET A 204 -1.80 -23.03 15.17
C MET A 204 -2.62 -23.64 16.31
N LEU A 205 -3.87 -23.22 16.45
CA LEU A 205 -4.77 -23.69 17.50
C LEU A 205 -5.14 -25.18 17.33
N TYR A 206 -5.36 -25.63 16.09
CA TYR A 206 -5.70 -27.03 15.80
C TYR A 206 -4.50 -27.94 16.03
N ASN A 207 -3.32 -27.55 15.57
CA ASN A 207 -2.11 -28.37 15.66
C ASN A 207 -1.36 -28.22 16.98
N GLU A 208 -1.76 -27.29 17.84
CA GLU A 208 -1.05 -26.93 19.09
C GLU A 208 0.44 -26.60 18.83
N LYS A 209 0.73 -25.92 17.69
CA LYS A 209 2.08 -25.59 17.25
C LYS A 209 2.22 -24.11 16.94
N GLU A 210 3.46 -23.63 17.05
CA GLU A 210 3.80 -22.27 16.66
C GLU A 210 3.66 -22.06 15.15
N ASN A 211 3.41 -20.81 14.75
CA ASN A 211 3.27 -20.37 13.38
C ASN A 211 4.44 -20.84 12.49
N PRO A 212 4.21 -21.62 11.44
CA PRO A 212 5.27 -22.08 10.56
C PRO A 212 6.01 -20.95 9.85
N LEU A 213 5.36 -19.81 9.54
CA LEU A 213 6.03 -18.64 8.96
C LEU A 213 7.01 -17.98 9.95
N TYR A 214 6.73 -18.05 11.27
CA TYR A 214 7.62 -17.56 12.30
C TYR A 214 8.82 -18.50 12.53
N THR A 215 8.55 -19.82 12.62
CA THR A 215 9.59 -20.83 12.90
C THR A 215 10.53 -21.05 11.73
N HIS A 216 10.05 -20.90 10.47
CA HIS A 216 10.82 -21.05 9.23
C HIS A 216 11.20 -19.71 8.58
N PHE A 217 11.32 -18.64 9.38
CA PHE A 217 11.59 -17.31 8.82
C PHE A 217 12.93 -17.23 8.09
N ASP A 218 13.96 -17.98 8.53
CA ASP A 218 15.24 -18.00 7.84
C ASP A 218 15.18 -18.68 6.46
N ASP A 219 14.35 -19.72 6.30
CA ASP A 219 14.09 -20.35 5.01
C ASP A 219 13.37 -19.37 4.06
N ILE A 220 12.45 -18.54 4.59
CA ILE A 220 11.79 -17.47 3.84
C ILE A 220 12.80 -16.42 3.39
N LEU A 221 13.74 -16.04 4.26
CA LEU A 221 14.79 -15.08 3.92
C LEU A 221 15.68 -15.60 2.79
N ASP A 222 16.01 -16.90 2.77
CA ASP A 222 16.79 -17.52 1.67
C ASP A 222 16.07 -17.39 0.32
N ILE A 223 14.76 -17.57 0.32
CA ILE A 223 13.93 -17.40 -0.89
C ILE A 223 13.91 -15.92 -1.32
N CYS A 224 13.61 -15.01 -0.40
CA CYS A 224 13.50 -13.57 -0.71
C CYS A 224 14.84 -12.97 -1.18
N GLU A 225 15.95 -13.39 -0.57
CA GLU A 225 17.30 -13.00 -1.01
C GLU A 225 17.58 -13.44 -2.45
N LYS A 226 17.17 -14.63 -2.82
CA LYS A 226 17.41 -15.21 -4.16
C LYS A 226 16.71 -14.46 -5.29
N TYR A 227 15.53 -13.92 -5.04
CA TYR A 227 14.69 -13.27 -6.05
C TYR A 227 14.58 -11.75 -5.87
N ASP A 228 15.25 -11.19 -4.85
CA ASP A 228 15.10 -9.79 -4.42
C ASP A 228 13.62 -9.40 -4.21
N SER A 229 12.87 -10.31 -3.62
CA SER A 229 11.45 -10.10 -3.29
C SER A 229 11.35 -9.48 -1.91
N THR A 230 10.66 -8.34 -1.78
CA THR A 230 10.50 -7.65 -0.50
C THR A 230 9.49 -8.37 0.38
N ILE A 231 9.76 -8.51 1.67
CA ILE A 231 8.77 -9.04 2.62
C ILE A 231 7.87 -7.91 3.09
N SER A 232 6.55 -8.07 2.94
CA SER A 232 5.55 -7.29 3.67
C SER A 232 5.17 -8.10 4.91
N LEU A 233 5.67 -7.66 6.09
CA LEU A 233 5.41 -8.33 7.36
C LEU A 233 3.96 -8.06 7.76
N GLY A 234 3.09 -9.04 7.51
CA GLY A 234 1.64 -8.92 7.61
C GLY A 234 1.13 -8.78 9.04
N ASP A 235 0.11 -7.95 9.21
CA ASP A 235 -0.60 -7.68 10.46
C ASP A 235 -1.78 -8.65 10.66
N GLY A 236 -1.51 -9.88 10.99
CA GLY A 236 -2.53 -10.92 11.19
C GLY A 236 -3.57 -10.58 12.25
N LEU A 237 -3.20 -9.74 13.22
CA LEU A 237 -4.04 -9.30 14.33
C LEU A 237 -4.46 -7.82 14.23
N ARG A 238 -4.48 -7.25 13.03
CA ARG A 238 -5.06 -5.91 12.84
C ARG A 238 -6.52 -5.85 13.33
N PRO A 239 -6.95 -4.74 13.94
CA PRO A 239 -8.33 -4.58 14.40
C PRO A 239 -9.32 -4.53 13.23
N GLY A 240 -10.47 -5.19 13.39
CA GLY A 240 -11.57 -5.20 12.43
C GLY A 240 -12.70 -4.26 12.76
N CYS A 241 -12.63 -3.59 13.91
CA CYS A 241 -13.52 -2.52 14.33
C CYS A 241 -12.80 -1.58 15.27
N LEU A 242 -13.37 -0.39 15.51
CA LEU A 242 -12.75 0.62 16.38
C LEU A 242 -12.55 0.13 17.81
N ALA A 243 -13.45 -0.73 18.30
CA ALA A 243 -13.41 -1.24 19.68
C ALA A 243 -12.20 -2.15 19.96
N ASP A 244 -11.67 -2.80 18.91
CA ASP A 244 -10.55 -3.75 19.01
C ASP A 244 -9.18 -3.10 18.79
N ALA A 245 -9.14 -1.80 18.48
CA ALA A 245 -7.91 -1.10 18.12
C ALA A 245 -6.97 -0.93 19.31
N THR A 246 -5.66 -1.08 19.05
CA THR A 246 -4.57 -0.86 20.01
C THR A 246 -4.64 -1.81 21.21
N ASP A 247 -5.20 -2.98 21.00
CA ASP A 247 -5.25 -4.00 22.03
C ASP A 247 -3.88 -4.68 22.24
N ARG A 248 -3.79 -5.47 23.28
CA ARG A 248 -2.57 -6.18 23.64
C ARG A 248 -2.11 -7.17 22.56
N ALA A 249 -3.03 -7.79 21.84
CA ALA A 249 -2.73 -8.75 20.81
C ALA A 249 -2.08 -8.06 19.59
N GLN A 250 -2.64 -6.94 19.12
CA GLN A 250 -2.06 -6.12 18.05
C GLN A 250 -0.65 -5.63 18.42
N ILE A 251 -0.45 -5.14 19.64
CA ILE A 251 0.85 -4.63 20.08
C ILE A 251 1.87 -5.77 20.24
N THR A 252 1.46 -6.94 20.73
CA THR A 252 2.35 -8.12 20.82
C THR A 252 2.85 -8.54 19.43
N GLU A 253 1.95 -8.60 18.43
CA GLU A 253 2.35 -8.87 17.05
C GLU A 253 3.34 -7.83 16.54
N LEU A 254 3.08 -6.55 16.76
CA LEU A 254 3.98 -5.46 16.31
C LEU A 254 5.39 -5.58 16.92
N VAL A 255 5.51 -5.95 18.19
CA VAL A 255 6.81 -6.23 18.83
C VAL A 255 7.53 -7.37 18.12
N ASN A 256 6.83 -8.45 17.80
CA ASN A 256 7.39 -9.58 17.07
C ASN A 256 7.85 -9.16 15.66
N LEU A 257 7.06 -8.33 14.97
CA LEU A 257 7.41 -7.81 13.64
C LEU A 257 8.70 -6.99 13.68
N GLY A 258 8.91 -6.16 14.70
CA GLY A 258 10.15 -5.42 14.89
C GLY A 258 11.39 -6.34 15.02
N ALA A 259 11.29 -7.44 15.74
CA ALA A 259 12.37 -8.42 15.81
C ALA A 259 12.64 -9.13 14.48
N LEU A 260 11.61 -9.34 13.66
CA LEU A 260 11.75 -9.94 12.31
C LEU A 260 12.36 -8.95 11.31
N VAL A 261 12.09 -7.65 11.43
CA VAL A 261 12.77 -6.59 10.66
C VAL A 261 14.29 -6.69 10.85
N ASP A 262 14.75 -6.76 12.09
CA ASP A 262 16.18 -6.90 12.41
C ASP A 262 16.81 -8.15 11.77
N ARG A 263 16.09 -9.29 11.80
CA ARG A 263 16.57 -10.54 11.20
C ARG A 263 16.70 -10.41 9.68
N ALA A 264 15.68 -9.87 9.01
CA ALA A 264 15.67 -9.67 7.57
C ALA A 264 16.78 -8.72 7.13
N TRP A 265 16.94 -7.59 7.81
CA TRP A 265 17.98 -6.62 7.47
C TRP A 265 19.40 -7.16 7.67
N LYS A 266 19.64 -8.02 8.67
CA LYS A 266 20.94 -8.70 8.85
C LYS A 266 21.30 -9.57 7.64
N ARG A 267 20.29 -10.14 6.96
CA ARG A 267 20.46 -10.93 5.73
C ARG A 267 20.51 -10.07 4.46
N GLY A 268 20.23 -8.77 4.57
CA GLY A 268 20.14 -7.88 3.41
C GLY A 268 18.84 -8.04 2.62
N VAL A 269 17.78 -8.54 3.23
CA VAL A 269 16.43 -8.63 2.65
C VAL A 269 15.63 -7.41 3.04
N GLN A 270 15.01 -6.76 2.05
CA GLN A 270 14.14 -5.62 2.25
C GLN A 270 12.82 -6.04 2.90
N VAL A 271 12.33 -5.21 3.81
CA VAL A 271 11.03 -5.41 4.44
C VAL A 271 10.24 -4.11 4.46
N MET A 272 8.92 -4.22 4.48
CA MET A 272 7.97 -3.25 4.98
C MET A 272 7.08 -3.92 6.01
N VAL A 273 6.48 -3.15 6.91
CA VAL A 273 5.63 -3.65 7.98
C VAL A 273 4.20 -3.27 7.66
N GLU A 274 3.25 -4.18 7.86
CA GLU A 274 1.82 -3.87 7.73
C GLU A 274 1.25 -3.40 9.06
N GLY A 275 0.20 -2.62 8.99
CA GLY A 275 -0.40 -2.01 10.15
C GLY A 275 -1.90 -1.80 10.04
N PRO A 276 -2.50 -1.17 11.07
CA PRO A 276 -3.90 -1.32 11.40
C PRO A 276 -4.85 -0.86 10.30
N GLY A 277 -6.04 -1.50 10.32
CA GLY A 277 -7.20 -1.15 9.52
C GLY A 277 -8.16 -0.21 10.28
N HIS A 278 -9.13 -0.76 11.00
CA HIS A 278 -10.08 0.05 11.77
C HIS A 278 -9.42 0.65 13.03
N MET A 279 -9.50 1.98 13.20
CA MET A 279 -8.86 2.63 14.33
C MET A 279 -9.52 3.96 14.68
N PRO A 280 -9.78 4.24 15.97
CA PRO A 280 -10.21 5.57 16.40
C PRO A 280 -9.21 6.63 15.95
N PHE A 281 -9.72 7.75 15.46
CA PHE A 281 -8.90 8.81 14.84
C PHE A 281 -7.77 9.31 15.74
N ASP A 282 -8.03 9.45 17.04
CA ASP A 282 -7.06 9.91 18.04
C ASP A 282 -5.94 8.90 18.34
N GLN A 283 -6.12 7.62 18.03
CA GLN A 283 -5.11 6.57 18.26
C GLN A 283 -4.15 6.39 17.06
N ILE A 284 -4.50 6.86 15.88
CA ILE A 284 -3.72 6.64 14.65
C ILE A 284 -2.28 7.15 14.81
N ALA A 285 -2.09 8.40 15.22
CA ALA A 285 -0.76 8.99 15.34
C ALA A 285 0.13 8.25 16.34
N ALA A 286 -0.45 7.73 17.43
CA ALA A 286 0.29 6.96 18.44
C ALA A 286 0.76 5.61 17.85
N ASN A 287 -0.12 4.91 17.12
CA ASN A 287 0.21 3.64 16.47
C ASN A 287 1.30 3.79 15.40
N MET A 288 1.24 4.86 14.58
CA MET A 288 2.29 5.13 13.58
C MET A 288 3.65 5.35 14.24
N LYS A 289 3.71 6.15 15.30
CA LYS A 289 4.95 6.41 16.05
C LYS A 289 5.48 5.17 16.76
N LEU A 290 4.58 4.32 17.25
CA LEU A 290 4.95 3.09 17.94
C LEU A 290 5.61 2.12 16.94
N GLU A 291 5.02 1.93 15.77
CA GLU A 291 5.60 1.12 14.71
C GLU A 291 6.99 1.65 14.31
N LYS A 292 7.10 2.93 13.96
CA LYS A 292 8.40 3.53 13.59
C LYS A 292 9.47 3.29 14.65
N ARG A 293 9.10 3.33 15.92
CA ARG A 293 10.03 3.08 17.02
C ARG A 293 10.39 1.62 17.16
N LEU A 294 9.42 0.71 17.10
CA LEU A 294 9.62 -0.73 17.30
C LEU A 294 10.24 -1.42 16.08
N CYS A 295 9.94 -0.90 14.87
CA CYS A 295 10.41 -1.46 13.61
C CYS A 295 11.53 -0.62 12.96
N HIS A 296 12.22 0.24 13.73
CA HIS A 296 13.44 0.96 13.32
C HIS A 296 13.27 1.83 12.06
N ASP A 297 12.14 2.53 11.94
CA ASP A 297 11.75 3.34 10.76
C ASP A 297 11.62 2.52 9.46
N ALA A 298 11.34 1.23 9.53
CA ALA A 298 10.98 0.44 8.36
C ALA A 298 9.78 1.08 7.62
N PRO A 299 9.65 0.90 6.30
CA PRO A 299 8.47 1.37 5.57
C PRO A 299 7.19 0.79 6.17
N PHE A 300 6.18 1.64 6.38
CA PHE A 300 4.93 1.26 7.03
C PHE A 300 3.76 1.31 6.06
N TYR A 301 3.10 0.17 5.87
CA TYR A 301 1.98 -0.05 4.97
C TYR A 301 0.71 -0.29 5.77
N VAL A 302 -0.31 0.57 5.62
CA VAL A 302 -1.53 0.54 6.43
C VAL A 302 -2.79 0.37 5.58
N LEU A 303 -3.81 -0.28 6.14
CA LEU A 303 -5.12 -0.45 5.52
C LEU A 303 -6.06 0.69 5.95
N GLY A 304 -6.09 1.74 5.19
CA GLY A 304 -6.82 2.96 5.52
C GLY A 304 -5.94 3.92 6.36
N PRO A 305 -6.11 4.03 7.71
CA PRO A 305 -7.11 3.39 8.59
C PRO A 305 -8.54 3.93 8.44
N LEU A 306 -9.52 3.05 8.67
CA LEU A 306 -10.93 3.42 8.71
C LEU A 306 -11.29 4.00 10.09
N VAL A 307 -11.81 5.23 10.12
CA VAL A 307 -12.03 5.99 11.36
C VAL A 307 -13.44 5.85 11.93
N THR A 308 -14.30 5.08 11.29
CA THR A 308 -15.65 4.75 11.78
C THR A 308 -16.15 3.46 11.12
N ASP A 309 -16.94 2.67 11.88
CA ASP A 309 -17.48 1.39 11.42
C ASP A 309 -18.90 1.51 10.83
N VAL A 310 -19.50 2.70 10.86
CA VAL A 310 -20.91 2.90 10.49
C VAL A 310 -21.11 3.54 9.11
N ALA A 311 -20.12 3.44 8.24
CA ALA A 311 -20.17 4.06 6.92
C ALA A 311 -20.00 3.07 5.75
N PRO A 312 -20.63 1.89 5.73
CA PRO A 312 -20.57 0.99 4.58
C PRO A 312 -21.02 1.69 3.30
N GLY A 313 -20.30 1.49 2.20
CA GLY A 313 -20.50 2.20 0.94
C GLY A 313 -19.71 3.51 0.83
N TYR A 314 -19.16 3.99 1.94
CA TYR A 314 -18.31 5.20 2.03
C TYR A 314 -16.97 4.91 2.70
N ASP A 315 -16.57 3.66 2.78
CA ASP A 315 -15.35 3.22 3.45
C ASP A 315 -14.08 3.86 2.86
N HIS A 316 -14.06 4.15 1.56
CA HIS A 316 -12.99 4.91 0.89
C HIS A 316 -12.83 6.34 1.45
N ILE A 317 -13.91 6.96 1.91
CA ILE A 317 -13.87 8.29 2.55
C ILE A 317 -13.31 8.17 3.97
N THR A 318 -13.79 7.19 4.76
CA THR A 318 -13.30 6.98 6.12
C THR A 318 -11.81 6.61 6.13
N ALA A 319 -11.39 5.79 5.15
CA ALA A 319 -9.99 5.42 4.92
C ALA A 319 -9.14 6.61 4.48
N ALA A 320 -9.65 7.51 3.63
CA ALA A 320 -8.92 8.71 3.24
C ALA A 320 -8.67 9.66 4.43
N ILE A 321 -9.66 9.80 5.32
CA ILE A 321 -9.52 10.61 6.55
C ILE A 321 -8.42 10.03 7.44
N GLY A 322 -8.50 8.75 7.77
CA GLY A 322 -7.50 8.10 8.62
C GLY A 322 -6.14 7.95 7.95
N GLY A 323 -6.13 7.62 6.66
CA GLY A 323 -4.92 7.49 5.85
C GLY A 323 -4.11 8.79 5.76
N THR A 324 -4.79 9.94 5.67
CA THR A 324 -4.11 11.25 5.73
C THR A 324 -3.37 11.41 7.05
N LEU A 325 -4.04 11.17 8.18
CA LEU A 325 -3.40 11.27 9.49
C LEU A 325 -2.28 10.23 9.68
N ALA A 326 -2.50 9.01 9.22
CA ALA A 326 -1.48 7.96 9.27
C ALA A 326 -0.23 8.36 8.48
N ALA A 327 -0.39 8.83 7.24
CA ALA A 327 0.72 9.24 6.39
C ALA A 327 1.48 10.46 6.95
N VAL A 328 0.78 11.45 7.49
CA VAL A 328 1.41 12.58 8.22
C VAL A 328 2.20 12.09 9.43
N SER A 329 1.74 11.03 10.09
CA SER A 329 2.31 10.52 11.34
C SER A 329 3.38 9.45 11.15
N GLY A 330 3.61 8.96 9.93
CA GLY A 330 4.69 8.00 9.66
C GLY A 330 4.39 6.89 8.66
N ALA A 331 3.14 6.67 8.25
CA ALA A 331 2.85 5.70 7.20
C ALA A 331 3.43 6.14 5.85
N ASP A 332 3.95 5.19 5.09
CA ASP A 332 4.61 5.42 3.81
C ASP A 332 3.81 4.87 2.63
N PHE A 333 2.90 3.96 2.91
CA PHE A 333 2.15 3.22 1.92
C PHE A 333 0.71 3.02 2.40
N LEU A 334 -0.26 3.43 1.59
CA LEU A 334 -1.68 3.31 1.88
C LEU A 334 -2.28 2.20 1.04
N CYS A 335 -2.83 1.18 1.67
CA CYS A 335 -3.75 0.28 1.00
C CYS A 335 -5.05 1.03 0.75
N TYR A 336 -5.51 1.05 -0.47
CA TYR A 336 -6.79 1.63 -0.79
C TYR A 336 -7.92 0.85 -0.10
N VAL A 337 -9.01 1.55 0.13
CA VAL A 337 -10.29 0.97 0.51
C VAL A 337 -11.31 1.46 -0.51
N THR A 338 -12.20 0.59 -0.95
CA THR A 338 -13.20 0.91 -1.98
C THR A 338 -14.57 1.20 -1.35
N PRO A 339 -15.51 1.84 -2.09
CA PRO A 339 -16.91 1.92 -1.66
C PRO A 339 -17.57 0.56 -1.40
N ALA A 340 -17.05 -0.50 -2.05
CA ALA A 340 -17.57 -1.86 -1.92
C ALA A 340 -17.04 -2.63 -0.70
N GLU A 341 -16.09 -2.05 0.05
CA GLU A 341 -15.52 -2.69 1.24
C GLU A 341 -16.64 -3.12 2.20
N HIS A 342 -16.49 -4.30 2.79
CA HIS A 342 -17.50 -4.94 3.66
C HIS A 342 -18.83 -5.31 2.98
N LEU A 343 -19.04 -5.01 1.68
CA LEU A 343 -20.30 -5.24 0.97
C LEU A 343 -20.21 -6.28 -0.14
N CYS A 344 -19.24 -6.16 -1.04
CA CYS A 344 -19.12 -7.04 -2.21
C CYS A 344 -17.74 -6.92 -2.87
N LEU A 345 -17.51 -7.72 -3.93
CA LEU A 345 -16.33 -7.57 -4.77
C LEU A 345 -16.41 -6.24 -5.55
N PRO A 346 -15.36 -5.40 -5.52
CA PRO A 346 -15.41 -4.07 -6.15
C PRO A 346 -15.53 -4.14 -7.67
N THR A 347 -16.28 -3.19 -8.23
CA THR A 347 -16.36 -2.89 -9.65
C THR A 347 -15.15 -2.07 -10.12
N LEU A 348 -15.05 -1.82 -11.43
CA LEU A 348 -14.04 -0.91 -11.98
C LEU A 348 -14.14 0.52 -11.41
N GLU A 349 -15.36 1.01 -11.22
CA GLU A 349 -15.61 2.34 -10.63
C GLU A 349 -15.21 2.37 -9.15
N ASP A 350 -15.52 1.33 -8.39
CA ASP A 350 -15.11 1.23 -6.98
C ASP A 350 -13.58 1.24 -6.85
N VAL A 351 -12.87 0.51 -7.73
CA VAL A 351 -11.40 0.51 -7.77
C VAL A 351 -10.86 1.91 -8.04
N HIS A 352 -11.41 2.58 -9.06
CA HIS A 352 -11.03 3.95 -9.40
C HIS A 352 -11.26 4.91 -8.22
N ASP A 353 -12.45 4.87 -7.61
CA ASP A 353 -12.81 5.76 -6.50
C ASP A 353 -11.94 5.53 -5.27
N GLY A 354 -11.65 4.27 -4.95
CA GLY A 354 -10.75 3.90 -3.85
C GLY A 354 -9.31 4.41 -4.06
N VAL A 355 -8.77 4.27 -5.28
CA VAL A 355 -7.43 4.79 -5.61
C VAL A 355 -7.41 6.31 -5.53
N ILE A 356 -8.40 7.00 -6.09
CA ILE A 356 -8.47 8.46 -6.05
C ILE A 356 -8.58 8.98 -4.61
N ALA A 357 -9.44 8.37 -3.77
CA ALA A 357 -9.56 8.73 -2.36
C ALA A 357 -8.23 8.60 -1.61
N SER A 358 -7.52 7.47 -1.81
CA SER A 358 -6.21 7.22 -1.21
C SER A 358 -5.13 8.17 -1.74
N ARG A 359 -5.15 8.54 -3.02
CA ARG A 359 -4.24 9.54 -3.60
C ARG A 359 -4.47 10.93 -3.04
N ILE A 360 -5.73 11.31 -2.77
CA ILE A 360 -6.04 12.58 -2.12
C ILE A 360 -5.46 12.59 -0.70
N ALA A 361 -5.65 11.50 0.04
CA ALA A 361 -5.07 11.33 1.38
C ALA A 361 -3.53 11.42 1.36
N ALA A 362 -2.89 10.68 0.46
CA ALA A 362 -1.45 10.66 0.27
C ALA A 362 -0.90 12.06 -0.07
N HIS A 363 -1.52 12.75 -1.04
CA HIS A 363 -1.09 14.07 -1.46
C HIS A 363 -1.23 15.11 -0.34
N ALA A 364 -2.33 15.09 0.39
CA ALA A 364 -2.53 15.98 1.54
C ALA A 364 -1.44 15.77 2.61
N ALA A 365 -1.06 14.52 2.86
CA ALA A 365 0.03 14.19 3.78
C ALA A 365 1.40 14.61 3.23
N ASP A 366 1.65 14.42 1.94
CA ASP A 366 2.93 14.75 1.29
C ASP A 366 3.22 16.25 1.33
N ILE A 367 2.19 17.11 1.27
CA ILE A 367 2.34 18.54 1.50
C ILE A 367 2.89 18.83 2.90
N VAL A 368 2.32 18.20 3.92
CA VAL A 368 2.74 18.36 5.33
C VAL A 368 4.14 17.79 5.55
N LYS A 369 4.46 16.64 4.94
CA LYS A 369 5.77 15.99 5.01
C LYS A 369 6.86 16.77 4.26
N GLY A 370 6.50 17.78 3.46
CA GLY A 370 7.43 18.55 2.64
C GLY A 370 8.04 17.75 1.48
N VAL A 371 7.29 16.79 0.95
CA VAL A 371 7.73 16.00 -0.21
C VAL A 371 7.97 16.91 -1.42
N PRO A 372 9.10 16.76 -2.14
CA PRO A 372 9.42 17.60 -3.29
C PRO A 372 8.29 17.68 -4.30
N GLY A 373 7.91 18.89 -4.70
CA GLY A 373 6.86 19.13 -5.70
C GLY A 373 5.42 19.13 -5.18
N ALA A 374 5.11 18.54 -4.00
CA ALA A 374 3.73 18.44 -3.51
C ALA A 374 3.05 19.81 -3.37
N ALA A 375 3.55 20.70 -2.55
CA ALA A 375 2.98 22.04 -2.37
C ALA A 375 3.04 22.90 -3.66
N ALA A 376 4.03 22.66 -4.52
CA ALA A 376 4.14 23.39 -5.79
C ALA A 376 3.01 23.00 -6.77
N TRP A 377 2.53 21.75 -6.72
CA TRP A 377 1.38 21.32 -7.51
C TRP A 377 0.10 22.06 -7.13
N ASP A 378 -0.21 22.18 -5.82
CA ASP A 378 -1.35 22.96 -5.32
C ASP A 378 -1.22 24.45 -5.68
N ARG A 379 -0.02 24.99 -5.61
CA ARG A 379 0.23 26.39 -6.02
C ARG A 379 -0.09 26.63 -7.49
N LYS A 380 0.33 25.72 -8.39
CA LYS A 380 -0.02 25.79 -9.82
C LYS A 380 -1.53 25.74 -10.03
N MET A 381 -2.23 24.88 -9.31
CA MET A 381 -3.70 24.81 -9.33
C MET A 381 -4.32 26.14 -8.87
N ALA A 382 -3.83 26.74 -7.79
CA ALA A 382 -4.32 28.02 -7.29
C ALA A 382 -4.09 29.16 -8.31
N GLU A 383 -2.94 29.18 -8.97
CA GLU A 383 -2.61 30.16 -10.02
C GLU A 383 -3.53 30.00 -11.26
N ALA A 384 -3.82 28.77 -11.67
CA ALA A 384 -4.77 28.45 -12.74
C ALA A 384 -6.20 28.87 -12.35
N ARG A 385 -6.62 28.62 -11.11
CA ARG A 385 -7.92 29.07 -10.55
C ARG A 385 -8.05 30.59 -10.56
N LYS A 386 -7.01 31.29 -10.14
CA LYS A 386 -7.00 32.76 -10.16
C LYS A 386 -7.21 33.33 -11.56
N LYS A 387 -6.68 32.68 -12.56
CA LYS A 387 -6.80 33.09 -13.99
C LYS A 387 -8.09 32.59 -14.64
N LEU A 388 -8.88 31.77 -13.96
CA LEU A 388 -10.01 31.01 -14.52
C LEU A 388 -9.61 30.17 -15.76
N ASP A 389 -8.34 29.73 -15.80
CA ASP A 389 -7.79 28.86 -16.83
C ASP A 389 -8.25 27.42 -16.56
N TRP A 390 -9.37 27.06 -17.16
CA TRP A 390 -10.02 25.77 -16.95
C TRP A 390 -9.22 24.62 -17.52
N GLU A 391 -8.56 24.79 -18.65
CA GLU A 391 -7.75 23.72 -19.23
C GLU A 391 -6.56 23.39 -18.32
N ALA A 392 -5.88 24.39 -17.78
CA ALA A 392 -4.82 24.17 -16.83
C ALA A 392 -5.34 23.54 -15.50
N GLN A 393 -6.50 23.99 -15.00
CA GLN A 393 -7.11 23.40 -13.81
C GLN A 393 -7.46 21.93 -14.00
N LEU A 394 -8.07 21.59 -15.15
CA LEU A 394 -8.44 20.21 -15.46
C LEU A 394 -7.21 19.32 -15.66
N ALA A 395 -6.17 19.83 -16.31
CA ALA A 395 -4.91 19.11 -16.49
C ALA A 395 -4.15 18.88 -15.17
N LEU A 396 -4.30 19.78 -14.20
CA LEU A 396 -3.67 19.67 -12.86
C LEU A 396 -4.49 18.85 -11.86
N ALA A 397 -5.73 18.47 -12.18
CA ALA A 397 -6.55 17.69 -11.25
C ALA A 397 -5.96 16.30 -10.97
N ILE A 398 -6.16 15.76 -9.77
CA ILE A 398 -5.79 14.37 -9.42
C ILE A 398 -6.56 13.39 -10.32
N ASP A 399 -7.81 13.70 -10.65
CA ASP A 399 -8.65 12.99 -11.61
C ASP A 399 -9.14 13.95 -12.72
N PRO A 400 -8.34 14.14 -13.78
CA PRO A 400 -8.68 15.07 -14.86
C PRO A 400 -9.96 14.67 -15.62
N ALA A 401 -10.19 13.37 -15.80
CA ALA A 401 -11.34 12.86 -16.55
C ALA A 401 -12.65 13.16 -15.83
N ARG A 402 -12.72 12.85 -14.52
CA ARG A 402 -13.91 13.15 -13.71
C ARG A 402 -14.14 14.65 -13.56
N ALA A 403 -13.07 15.43 -13.37
CA ALA A 403 -13.17 16.89 -13.30
C ALA A 403 -13.73 17.48 -14.58
N ARG A 404 -13.25 17.03 -15.75
CA ARG A 404 -13.74 17.45 -17.06
C ARG A 404 -15.21 17.09 -17.25
N SER A 405 -15.56 15.83 -17.05
CA SER A 405 -16.95 15.34 -17.16
C SER A 405 -17.93 16.12 -16.26
N ARG A 406 -17.54 16.42 -15.03
CA ARG A 406 -18.36 17.22 -14.09
C ARG A 406 -18.56 18.64 -14.57
N ARG A 407 -17.53 19.26 -15.13
CA ARG A 407 -17.61 20.61 -15.68
C ARG A 407 -18.54 20.64 -16.92
N GLU A 408 -18.30 19.77 -17.88
CA GLU A 408 -19.05 19.70 -19.14
C GLU A 408 -20.56 19.41 -18.90
N ALA A 409 -20.87 18.53 -17.94
CA ALA A 409 -22.26 18.16 -17.63
C ALA A 409 -23.10 19.31 -17.09
N ARG A 410 -22.53 20.40 -16.57
CA ARG A 410 -23.24 21.47 -15.88
C ARG A 410 -22.76 22.88 -16.22
N ASN A 411 -21.94 23.05 -17.25
CA ASN A 411 -21.38 24.35 -17.58
C ASN A 411 -21.82 24.81 -18.97
N ASP A 412 -23.02 25.41 -19.05
CA ASP A 412 -23.53 26.05 -20.27
C ASP A 412 -22.94 27.47 -20.49
N ALA A 413 -22.07 27.94 -19.60
CA ALA A 413 -21.63 29.33 -19.52
C ALA A 413 -20.36 29.65 -20.31
N GLY A 414 -19.83 28.77 -21.17
CA GLY A 414 -18.67 29.09 -22.00
C GLY A 414 -17.37 29.38 -21.25
N GLU A 415 -16.56 30.30 -21.74
CA GLU A 415 -15.33 30.80 -21.12
C GLU A 415 -15.68 31.78 -20.00
N GLY A 416 -15.10 31.61 -18.77
CA GLY A 416 -15.33 32.47 -17.63
C GLY A 416 -15.62 31.74 -16.34
N ALA A 417 -16.38 32.35 -15.44
CA ALA A 417 -16.75 31.78 -14.16
C ALA A 417 -17.56 30.47 -14.31
N CYS A 418 -17.49 29.58 -13.32
CA CYS A 418 -18.33 28.37 -13.33
C CYS A 418 -19.79 28.70 -13.01
N SER A 419 -20.70 27.79 -13.39
CA SER A 419 -22.15 27.92 -13.18
C SER A 419 -22.57 28.03 -11.69
N MET A 420 -21.67 27.74 -10.72
CA MET A 420 -21.94 27.87 -9.30
C MET A 420 -22.11 29.34 -8.86
N CYS A 421 -21.23 30.23 -9.35
CA CYS A 421 -21.21 31.66 -8.96
C CYS A 421 -21.72 32.58 -10.08
N GLY A 422 -21.57 32.17 -11.35
CA GLY A 422 -21.95 32.99 -12.50
C GLY A 422 -21.35 34.40 -12.40
N ASP A 423 -22.18 35.42 -12.59
CA ASP A 423 -21.81 36.83 -12.54
C ASP A 423 -21.31 37.33 -11.17
N TYR A 424 -21.49 36.52 -10.13
CA TYR A 424 -21.06 36.82 -8.77
C TYR A 424 -19.75 36.11 -8.37
N CYS A 425 -18.94 35.73 -9.38
CA CYS A 425 -17.68 35.05 -9.10
C CYS A 425 -16.72 35.97 -8.32
N ALA A 426 -16.38 35.55 -7.10
CA ALA A 426 -15.53 36.35 -6.22
C ALA A 426 -14.14 36.60 -6.85
N VAL A 427 -13.61 35.64 -7.63
CA VAL A 427 -12.33 35.79 -8.33
C VAL A 427 -12.40 36.88 -9.37
N GLU A 428 -13.43 36.90 -10.23
CA GLU A 428 -13.61 37.93 -11.23
C GLU A 428 -13.89 39.33 -10.61
N ILE A 429 -14.74 39.36 -9.58
CA ILE A 429 -15.10 40.60 -8.93
C ILE A 429 -13.83 41.28 -8.36
N ILE A 430 -13.02 40.52 -7.58
CA ILE A 430 -11.86 41.12 -6.92
C ILE A 430 -10.76 41.53 -7.90
N GLN A 431 -10.57 40.78 -8.99
CA GLN A 431 -9.62 41.14 -10.05
C GLN A 431 -9.96 42.47 -10.67
N LYS A 432 -11.25 42.74 -10.96
CA LYS A 432 -11.70 44.03 -11.51
C LYS A 432 -11.31 45.25 -10.62
N TYR A 433 -11.13 44.99 -9.32
CA TYR A 433 -10.74 46.08 -8.39
C TYR A 433 -9.23 46.15 -8.15
N PHE A 434 -8.53 45.02 -8.13
CA PHE A 434 -7.08 45.02 -7.93
C PHE A 434 -6.30 45.45 -9.18
N ASP A 435 -6.84 45.20 -10.38
CA ASP A 435 -6.21 45.61 -11.64
C ASP A 435 -6.48 47.10 -12.01
N LYS A 436 -7.35 47.79 -11.26
CA LYS A 436 -7.48 49.24 -11.40
C LYS A 436 -6.26 49.91 -10.79
N PRO A 437 -5.56 50.83 -11.54
CA PRO A 437 -4.53 51.66 -10.93
C PRO A 437 -5.16 52.40 -9.74
N SER A 438 -4.49 52.38 -8.59
CA SER A 438 -4.92 53.14 -7.43
C SER A 438 -5.14 54.59 -7.90
N ALA A 439 -6.41 55.02 -7.93
CA ALA A 439 -6.71 56.44 -8.17
C ALA A 439 -5.91 57.18 -7.11
N GLY A 440 -4.98 58.02 -7.57
CA GLY A 440 -4.10 58.76 -6.70
C GLY A 440 -4.92 59.38 -5.57
N ARG A 441 -4.49 59.17 -4.33
CA ARG A 441 -4.95 60.01 -3.21
C ARG A 441 -4.63 61.45 -3.63
N CYS A 442 -5.64 62.21 -3.94
CA CYS A 442 -5.50 63.67 -3.91
C CYS A 442 -5.20 64.01 -2.47
N ASP A 443 -4.00 64.56 -2.26
CA ASP A 443 -3.60 65.24 -1.04
C ASP A 443 -4.54 66.40 -0.70
#